data_fd701768ee488f7ba3cbd9b5ac973595
#
_entry.id   fd701768ee488f7ba3cbd9b5ac973595
#
_cell.length_a   1.000
_cell.length_b   1.000
_cell.length_c   1.000
_cell.angle_alpha   90.00
_cell.angle_beta   90.00
_cell.angle_gamma   90.00
#
_symmetry.space_group_name_H-M   'P 1'
#
loop_
_entity.id
_entity.type
_entity.pdbx_description
1 polymer ?
#
loop_
_entity_poly.entity_id
_entity_poly.type
_entity_poly.pdbx_seq_one_letter_code
_entity_poly.pdbx_strand_id
1 'polypeptide(L)'
;MTKSAITQLLEIMQQLRDPQTGCPWDIKQTFESIVPHTLDEAYEVADAIEQGDLAGLKSELGDLLFQVIFYLLTLEQSLKIGMVMLQSHLD
;
A
#
# COMPACT_ATOMS: atom_id res chain seq x y z
N MET A 1 8.35 24.06 5.43
CA MET A 1 7.28 23.24 6.05
C MET A 1 7.62 21.78 5.96
N THR A 2 7.45 21.08 7.06
CA THR A 2 7.68 19.65 7.09
C THR A 2 6.46 18.91 6.51
N LYS A 3 6.73 17.93 5.68
CA LYS A 3 5.68 17.08 5.14
C LYS A 3 5.13 16.17 6.24
N SER A 4 3.85 15.85 6.17
CA SER A 4 3.26 14.89 7.10
C SER A 4 3.89 13.51 6.93
N ALA A 5 3.81 12.69 7.97
CA ALA A 5 4.32 11.32 7.91
C ALA A 5 3.64 10.52 6.80
N ILE A 6 2.34 10.71 6.61
CA ILE A 6 1.57 10.05 5.55
C ILE A 6 2.09 10.46 4.17
N THR A 7 2.34 11.75 3.95
CA THR A 7 2.86 12.24 2.67
C THR A 7 4.23 11.64 2.38
N GLN A 8 5.12 11.59 3.38
CA GLN A 8 6.44 11.00 3.23
C GLN A 8 6.34 9.51 2.88
N LEU A 9 5.47 8.78 3.55
CA LEU A 9 5.26 7.37 3.28
C LEU A 9 4.75 7.13 1.86
N LEU A 10 3.79 7.93 1.42
CA LEU A 10 3.25 7.84 0.05
C LEU A 10 4.35 8.08 -0.98
N GLU A 11 5.20 9.07 -0.76
CA GLU A 11 6.31 9.37 -1.68
C GLU A 11 7.31 8.23 -1.76
N ILE A 12 7.67 7.64 -0.60
CA ILE A 12 8.58 6.50 -0.55
C ILE A 12 7.99 5.32 -1.32
N MET A 13 6.73 5.02 -1.09
CA MET A 13 6.08 3.88 -1.74
C MET A 13 5.92 4.09 -3.24
N GLN A 14 5.65 5.31 -3.68
CA GLN A 14 5.61 5.63 -5.11
C GLN A 14 6.97 5.39 -5.77
N GLN A 15 8.05 5.77 -5.11
CA GLN A 15 9.41 5.53 -5.60
C GLN A 15 9.73 4.04 -5.69
N LEU A 16 9.31 3.26 -4.69
CA LEU A 16 9.52 1.81 -4.69
C LEU A 16 8.82 1.11 -5.86
N ARG A 17 7.71 1.65 -6.33
CA ARG A 17 6.94 1.09 -7.43
C ARG A 17 7.29 1.68 -8.79
N ASP A 18 8.27 2.57 -8.88
CA ASP A 18 8.72 3.11 -10.15
C ASP A 18 9.24 1.98 -11.04
N PRO A 19 8.70 1.81 -12.28
CA PRO A 19 9.10 0.69 -13.14
C PRO A 19 10.57 0.68 -13.53
N GLN A 20 11.24 1.81 -13.49
CA GLN A 20 12.63 1.94 -13.93
C GLN A 20 13.61 1.97 -12.79
N THR A 21 13.27 2.68 -11.70
CA THR A 21 14.20 2.95 -10.60
C THR A 21 13.75 2.40 -9.26
N GLY A 22 12.57 1.77 -9.20
CA GLY A 22 12.01 1.28 -7.96
C GLY A 22 12.56 -0.07 -7.52
N CYS A 23 11.98 -0.62 -6.47
CA CYS A 23 12.36 -1.91 -5.90
C CYS A 23 11.83 -3.04 -6.79
N PRO A 24 12.71 -3.92 -7.32
CA PRO A 24 12.26 -5.02 -8.18
C PRO A 24 11.22 -5.93 -7.52
N TRP A 25 11.33 -6.17 -6.21
CA TRP A 25 10.35 -6.97 -5.49
C TRP A 25 8.98 -6.28 -5.47
N ASP A 26 8.96 -4.98 -5.14
CA ASP A 26 7.72 -4.21 -5.05
C ASP A 26 7.01 -4.12 -6.41
N ILE A 27 7.76 -3.86 -7.46
CA ILE A 27 7.25 -3.73 -8.82
C ILE A 27 6.53 -5.01 -9.28
N LYS A 28 7.02 -6.16 -8.86
CA LYS A 28 6.46 -7.46 -9.24
C LYS A 28 5.21 -7.83 -8.47
N GLN A 29 4.89 -7.15 -7.38
CA GLN A 29 3.73 -7.49 -6.56
C GLN A 29 2.43 -7.08 -7.26
N THR A 30 1.42 -7.90 -7.09
CA THR A 30 0.07 -7.67 -7.61
C THR A 30 -0.91 -7.64 -6.44
N PHE A 31 -2.17 -7.30 -6.71
CA PHE A 31 -3.21 -7.41 -5.70
C PHE A 31 -3.22 -8.82 -5.09
N GLU A 32 -3.22 -9.82 -5.96
CA GLU A 32 -3.34 -11.22 -5.55
C GLU A 32 -2.14 -11.69 -4.74
N SER A 33 -0.94 -11.22 -5.07
CA SER A 33 0.27 -11.65 -4.37
C SER A 33 0.34 -11.10 -2.94
N ILE A 34 -0.34 -9.98 -2.66
CA ILE A 34 -0.34 -9.34 -1.34
C ILE A 34 -1.48 -9.84 -0.46
N VAL A 35 -2.55 -10.40 -1.02
CA VAL A 35 -3.72 -10.85 -0.24
C VAL A 35 -3.36 -11.76 0.93
N PRO A 36 -2.50 -12.80 0.79
CA PRO A 36 -2.14 -13.63 1.95
C PRO A 36 -1.50 -12.83 3.07
N HIS A 37 -0.66 -11.87 2.74
CA HIS A 37 0.00 -11.01 3.72
C HIS A 37 -1.01 -10.13 4.44
N THR A 38 -2.02 -9.64 3.74
CA THR A 38 -3.09 -8.83 4.33
C THR A 38 -3.91 -9.62 5.34
N LEU A 39 -4.23 -10.87 5.01
CA LEU A 39 -4.96 -11.75 5.92
C LEU A 39 -4.14 -12.05 7.17
N ASP A 40 -2.86 -12.38 7.00
CA ASP A 40 -1.96 -12.62 8.13
C ASP A 40 -1.85 -11.38 9.01
N GLU A 41 -1.71 -10.20 8.41
CA GLU A 41 -1.59 -8.96 9.16
C GLU A 41 -2.87 -8.63 9.94
N ALA A 42 -4.03 -8.91 9.37
CA ALA A 42 -5.30 -8.71 10.06
C ALA A 42 -5.38 -9.60 11.31
N TYR A 43 -4.93 -10.86 11.22
CA TYR A 43 -4.86 -11.75 12.37
C TYR A 43 -3.88 -11.23 13.44
N GLU A 44 -2.75 -10.71 13.04
CA GLU A 44 -1.76 -10.18 13.97
C GLU A 44 -2.27 -8.94 14.68
N VAL A 45 -3.02 -8.07 13.98
CA VAL A 45 -3.70 -6.93 14.61
C VAL A 45 -4.69 -7.44 15.68
N ALA A 46 -5.53 -8.41 15.31
CA ALA A 46 -6.51 -8.98 16.24
C ALA A 46 -5.83 -9.61 17.47
N ASP A 47 -4.75 -10.35 17.23
CA ASP A 47 -3.99 -10.99 18.31
C ASP A 47 -3.38 -9.97 19.26
N ALA A 48 -2.79 -8.91 18.73
CA ALA A 48 -2.21 -7.84 19.54
C ALA A 48 -3.27 -7.17 20.44
N ILE A 49 -4.48 -6.97 19.89
CA ILE A 49 -5.60 -6.42 20.66
C ILE A 49 -6.00 -7.37 21.78
N GLU A 50 -6.15 -8.67 21.49
CA GLU A 50 -6.52 -9.68 22.47
C GLU A 50 -5.48 -9.81 23.59
N GLN A 51 -4.20 -9.69 23.23
CA GLN A 51 -3.11 -9.77 24.20
C GLN A 51 -2.93 -8.48 25.01
N GLY A 52 -3.59 -7.39 24.62
CA GLY A 52 -3.38 -6.09 25.25
C GLY A 52 -2.01 -5.50 24.96
N ASP A 53 -1.36 -5.94 23.88
CA ASP A 53 -0.03 -5.49 23.49
C ASP A 53 -0.13 -4.24 22.62
N LEU A 54 -0.16 -3.08 23.26
CA LEU A 54 -0.34 -1.81 22.55
C LEU A 54 0.85 -1.46 21.67
N ALA A 55 2.07 -1.77 22.11
CA ALA A 55 3.26 -1.54 21.30
C ALA A 55 3.27 -2.42 20.04
N GLY A 56 2.93 -3.70 20.21
CA GLY A 56 2.76 -4.62 19.08
C GLY A 56 1.65 -4.19 18.17
N LEU A 57 0.52 -3.73 18.71
CA LEU A 57 -0.60 -3.24 17.91
C LEU A 57 -0.18 -2.07 17.02
N LYS A 58 0.60 -1.14 17.56
CA LYS A 58 1.09 0.00 16.79
C LYS A 58 1.93 -0.47 15.59
N SER A 59 2.82 -1.43 15.83
CA SER A 59 3.67 -2.01 14.77
C SER A 59 2.83 -2.70 13.70
N GLU A 60 1.86 -3.53 14.14
CA GLU A 60 1.01 -4.28 13.21
C GLU A 60 0.10 -3.35 12.39
N LEU A 61 -0.40 -2.27 13.00
CA LEU A 61 -1.19 -1.28 12.27
C LEU A 61 -0.35 -0.53 11.24
N GLY A 62 0.92 -0.28 11.53
CA GLY A 62 1.85 0.29 10.55
C GLY A 62 2.03 -0.61 9.35
N ASP A 63 2.21 -1.91 9.58
CA ASP A 63 2.35 -2.90 8.51
C ASP A 63 1.08 -3.01 7.69
N LEU A 64 -0.09 -2.99 8.34
CA LEU A 64 -1.37 -3.01 7.64
C LEU A 64 -1.56 -1.75 6.81
N LEU A 65 -1.21 -0.59 7.35
CA LEU A 65 -1.27 0.68 6.61
C LEU A 65 -0.39 0.64 5.37
N PHE A 66 0.81 0.07 5.47
CA PHE A 66 1.69 -0.12 4.32
C PHE A 66 0.98 -0.88 3.21
N GLN A 67 0.27 -1.95 3.55
CA GLN A 67 -0.47 -2.74 2.57
C GLN A 67 -1.64 -1.97 1.96
N VAL A 68 -2.36 -1.20 2.78
CA VAL A 68 -3.46 -0.35 2.28
C VAL A 68 -2.92 0.63 1.24
N ILE A 69 -1.80 1.28 1.53
CA ILE A 69 -1.20 2.23 0.60
C ILE A 69 -0.72 1.52 -0.67
N PHE A 70 -0.14 0.32 -0.53
CA PHE A 70 0.25 -0.50 -1.68
C PHE A 70 -0.94 -0.72 -2.61
N TYR A 71 -2.08 -1.15 -2.05
CA TYR A 71 -3.29 -1.37 -2.85
C TYR A 71 -3.78 -0.09 -3.51
N LEU A 72 -3.77 1.02 -2.77
CA LEU A 72 -4.24 2.31 -3.31
C LEU A 72 -3.37 2.78 -4.48
N LEU A 73 -2.05 2.67 -4.36
CA LEU A 73 -1.15 3.07 -5.43
C LEU A 73 -1.28 2.17 -6.65
N THR A 74 -1.42 0.87 -6.44
CA THR A 74 -1.62 -0.11 -7.52
C THR A 74 -2.95 0.16 -8.22
N LEU A 75 -4.00 0.42 -7.44
CA LEU A 75 -5.32 0.75 -7.95
C LEU A 75 -5.28 2.06 -8.73
N GLU A 76 -4.60 3.08 -8.21
CA GLU A 76 -4.46 4.37 -8.88
C GLU A 76 -3.80 4.22 -10.24
N GLN A 77 -2.74 3.42 -10.34
CA GLN A 77 -2.08 3.17 -11.61
C GLN A 77 -3.02 2.52 -12.61
N SER A 78 -3.81 1.53 -12.16
CA SER A 78 -4.79 0.86 -13.00
C SER A 78 -5.91 1.81 -13.45
N LEU A 79 -6.38 2.66 -12.54
CA LEU A 79 -7.43 3.63 -12.84
C LEU A 79 -6.95 4.74 -13.76
N LYS A 80 -5.69 5.16 -13.63
CA LYS A 80 -5.11 6.16 -14.56
C LYS A 80 -5.14 5.66 -15.99
N ILE A 81 -4.76 4.40 -16.22
CA ILE A 81 -4.83 3.80 -17.54
C ILE A 81 -6.28 3.77 -18.02
N GLY A 82 -7.21 3.33 -17.17
CA GLY A 82 -8.62 3.30 -17.49
C GLY A 82 -9.20 4.68 -17.75
N MET A 83 -8.83 5.66 -16.94
CA MET A 83 -9.31 7.04 -17.10
C MET A 83 -8.79 7.69 -18.38
N VAL A 84 -7.54 7.43 -18.74
CA VAL A 84 -6.97 7.94 -19.99
C VAL A 84 -7.76 7.38 -21.18
N MET A 85 -8.05 6.08 -21.16
CA MET A 85 -8.84 5.44 -22.21
C MET A 85 -10.25 5.98 -22.25
N LEU A 86 -10.88 6.16 -21.10
CA LEU A 86 -12.24 6.72 -21.00
C LEU A 86 -12.26 8.16 -21.49
N GLN A 87 -11.27 8.95 -21.10
CA GLN A 87 -11.19 10.35 -21.47
C GLN A 87 -11.03 10.53 -22.98
N SER A 88 -10.29 9.65 -23.63
CA SER A 88 -10.14 9.69 -25.09
C SER A 88 -11.44 9.38 -25.81
N HIS A 89 -12.41 8.73 -25.17
CA HIS A 89 -13.74 8.51 -25.71
C HIS A 89 -14.70 9.67 -25.43
N LEU A 90 -14.47 10.40 -24.33
CA LEU A 90 -15.32 11.52 -23.93
C LEU A 90 -14.96 12.83 -24.61
N ASP A 91 -13.69 13.00 -24.94
CA ASP A 91 -13.20 14.18 -25.63
C ASP A 91 -13.33 14.02 -27.14
#